data_0564e682fd278e668cd4006e7be368a2
#
_entry.id   0564e682fd278e668cd4006e7be368a2
#
_cell.length_a   1.000
_cell.length_b   1.000
_cell.length_c   1.000
_cell.angle_alpha   90.00
_cell.angle_beta   90.00
_cell.angle_gamma   90.00
#
_symmetry.space_group_name_H-M   'P 1'
#
loop_
_entity.id
_entity.type
_entity.pdbx_description
1 polymer ?
#
loop_
_entity_poly.entity_id
_entity_poly.type
_entity_poly.pdbx_seq_one_letter_code
_entity_poly.pdbx_strand_id
1 'polypeptide(L)'
;LCELGDGISIREVERAIVRYGEPGERSSVFRIRKKKKAVIFGSGLFPLFLAGELEKKMYPATIYCQEKDYEAYIAAVAPELLESDRKNEVKRLSSMDLSFEFGCSLDLPFIRAKMKEADVVCASEEVAKKLAPEETADAEIMLREQAGIVSGLAQSVMDAAFAAKRAALTVDLLVQNLSPHSNRGSEGAVTTRLYTNMEGMKGSKKIPCSIDGYSKEEAVEEAKRCIQCHCDECMKSCVYLSEYKKHPGLLAREIYNNTQIIMGDHPMNKAMNSCSLCGQCTVTCPNGFDMSQVCKSARENMVSTDKMPLAPHEFALMDMLFSNSEAFLCRTQPGYETCRYVFFPGCQAGAI
;
A
#
# COMPACT_ATOMS: atom_id res chain seq x y z
N LEU A 1 -16.10 9.27 -15.76
CA LEU A 1 -16.75 10.57 -16.03
C LEU A 1 -16.51 11.06 -17.47
N CYS A 2 -15.31 10.86 -18.03
CA CYS A 2 -15.06 11.27 -19.43
C CYS A 2 -16.01 10.63 -20.44
N GLU A 3 -16.65 9.52 -20.11
CA GLU A 3 -17.67 8.86 -20.94
C GLU A 3 -19.07 9.47 -20.76
N LEU A 4 -19.30 10.18 -19.65
CA LEU A 4 -20.60 10.81 -19.33
C LEU A 4 -20.60 12.32 -19.57
N GLY A 5 -19.44 12.96 -19.59
CA GLY A 5 -19.27 14.39 -19.72
C GLY A 5 -17.83 14.82 -19.56
N ASP A 6 -17.59 16.01 -19.02
CA ASP A 6 -16.22 16.47 -18.80
C ASP A 6 -15.54 15.73 -17.61
N GLY A 7 -14.29 15.34 -17.78
CA GLY A 7 -13.51 14.77 -16.70
C GLY A 7 -13.37 15.69 -15.49
N ILE A 8 -13.15 15.11 -14.29
CA ILE A 8 -12.85 15.87 -13.07
C ILE A 8 -11.45 16.50 -13.17
N SER A 9 -11.32 17.73 -12.72
CA SER A 9 -10.02 18.41 -12.57
C SER A 9 -9.30 17.94 -11.31
N ILE A 10 -8.90 16.66 -11.27
CA ILE A 10 -8.28 16.04 -10.09
C ILE A 10 -7.12 16.86 -9.55
N ARG A 11 -6.19 17.28 -10.41
CA ARG A 11 -5.04 18.10 -10.05
C ARG A 11 -5.42 19.39 -9.30
N GLU A 12 -6.40 20.11 -9.81
CA GLU A 12 -6.82 21.39 -9.21
C GLU A 12 -7.62 21.20 -7.93
N VAL A 13 -8.37 20.10 -7.83
CA VAL A 13 -9.02 19.70 -6.57
C VAL A 13 -7.98 19.32 -5.52
N GLU A 14 -6.98 18.54 -5.86
CA GLU A 14 -5.86 18.21 -4.96
C GLU A 14 -5.11 19.45 -4.49
N ARG A 15 -4.83 20.40 -5.41
CA ARG A 15 -4.22 21.67 -5.09
C ARG A 15 -5.06 22.50 -4.11
N ALA A 16 -6.39 22.53 -4.30
CA ALA A 16 -7.31 23.18 -3.39
C ALA A 16 -7.34 22.52 -2.01
N ILE A 17 -7.27 21.18 -1.94
CA ILE A 17 -7.17 20.43 -0.67
C ILE A 17 -5.92 20.87 0.10
N VAL A 18 -4.77 20.96 -0.57
CA VAL A 18 -3.53 21.40 0.07
C VAL A 18 -3.61 22.86 0.53
N ARG A 19 -4.26 23.71 -0.26
CA ARG A 19 -4.37 25.17 0.02
C ARG A 19 -5.34 25.51 1.14
N TYR A 20 -6.50 24.85 1.16
CA TYR A 20 -7.63 25.19 2.04
C TYR A 20 -7.93 24.12 3.09
N GLY A 21 -7.34 22.93 2.96
CA GLY A 21 -7.52 21.85 3.92
C GLY A 21 -6.75 22.11 5.23
N GLU A 22 -7.31 21.63 6.31
CA GLU A 22 -6.58 21.62 7.59
C GLU A 22 -5.55 20.49 7.57
N PRO A 23 -4.35 20.72 8.12
CA PRO A 23 -3.39 19.64 8.29
C PRO A 23 -4.01 18.55 9.14
N GLY A 24 -4.03 17.32 8.63
CA GLY A 24 -4.50 16.18 9.43
C GLY A 24 -3.71 16.05 10.73
N GLU A 25 -4.39 15.67 11.80
CA GLU A 25 -3.71 15.37 13.07
C GLU A 25 -2.66 14.27 12.83
N ARG A 26 -1.42 14.56 13.24
CA ARG A 26 -0.39 13.53 13.23
C ARG A 26 -0.81 12.46 14.23
N SER A 27 -0.90 11.22 13.79
CA SER A 27 -1.20 10.12 14.70
C SER A 27 -0.19 10.13 15.86
N SER A 28 -0.68 10.19 17.08
CA SER A 28 0.10 10.19 18.32
C SER A 28 0.77 8.83 18.62
N VAL A 29 0.90 7.97 17.62
CA VAL A 29 1.56 6.69 17.77
C VAL A 29 3.02 6.95 18.11
N PHE A 30 3.45 6.50 19.27
CA PHE A 30 4.86 6.51 19.68
C PHE A 30 5.69 5.78 18.63
N ARG A 31 6.45 6.54 17.86
CA ARG A 31 7.35 5.98 16.84
C ARG A 31 8.76 6.04 17.37
N ILE A 32 9.42 4.89 17.47
CA ILE A 32 10.82 4.80 17.90
C ILE A 32 11.69 5.08 16.69
N ARG A 33 12.53 6.13 16.79
CA ARG A 33 13.52 6.42 15.74
C ARG A 33 14.56 5.31 15.66
N LYS A 34 14.90 4.93 14.43
CA LYS A 34 15.99 4.01 14.16
C LYS A 34 17.34 4.65 14.48
N LYS A 35 18.32 3.84 14.90
CA LYS A 35 19.65 4.33 15.26
C LYS A 35 20.53 4.69 14.06
N LYS A 36 20.26 4.07 12.91
CA LYS A 36 21.03 4.22 11.69
C LYS A 36 20.67 5.52 10.99
N LYS A 37 21.69 6.24 10.49
CA LYS A 37 21.56 7.57 9.91
C LYS A 37 21.80 7.54 8.40
N ALA A 38 20.97 8.27 7.67
CA ALA A 38 21.16 8.54 6.25
C ALA A 38 21.60 9.99 6.04
N VAL A 39 22.53 10.21 5.11
CA VAL A 39 22.87 11.54 4.60
C VAL A 39 22.43 11.66 3.15
N ILE A 40 21.91 12.81 2.79
CA ILE A 40 21.40 13.10 1.46
C ILE A 40 22.10 14.35 0.95
N PHE A 41 22.85 14.25 -0.13
CA PHE A 41 23.58 15.37 -0.70
C PHE A 41 22.91 15.92 -1.97
N GLY A 42 22.77 17.23 -2.03
CA GLY A 42 22.23 17.94 -3.17
C GLY A 42 20.77 18.33 -3.03
N SER A 43 20.32 19.09 -4.01
CA SER A 43 18.96 19.62 -4.09
C SER A 43 18.17 18.91 -5.17
N GLY A 44 16.86 19.05 -5.12
CA GLY A 44 15.94 18.47 -6.10
C GLY A 44 14.75 17.77 -5.48
N LEU A 45 13.80 17.37 -6.33
CA LEU A 45 12.61 16.64 -5.89
C LEU A 45 12.95 15.25 -5.32
N PHE A 46 13.90 14.55 -5.93
CA PHE A 46 14.28 13.21 -5.45
C PHE A 46 14.86 13.25 -4.02
N PRO A 47 15.89 14.10 -3.69
CA PRO A 47 16.36 14.26 -2.32
C PRO A 47 15.26 14.60 -1.32
N LEU A 48 14.37 15.51 -1.69
CA LEU A 48 13.27 15.96 -0.83
C LEU A 48 12.28 14.83 -0.52
N PHE A 49 11.81 14.14 -1.57
CA PHE A 49 10.89 13.02 -1.40
C PHE A 49 11.53 11.84 -0.68
N LEU A 50 12.81 11.56 -0.95
CA LEU A 50 13.55 10.52 -0.25
C LEU A 50 13.65 10.79 1.26
N ALA A 51 13.96 12.03 1.64
CA ALA A 51 13.97 12.41 3.05
C ALA A 51 12.60 12.19 3.71
N GLY A 52 11.52 12.56 3.04
CA GLY A 52 10.16 12.32 3.51
C GLY A 52 9.80 10.84 3.63
N GLU A 53 10.22 10.00 2.70
CA GLU A 53 9.99 8.54 2.78
C GLU A 53 10.85 7.88 3.89
N LEU A 54 12.08 8.37 4.12
CA LEU A 54 12.93 7.91 5.22
C LEU A 54 12.38 8.33 6.59
N GLU A 55 11.83 9.55 6.70
CA GLU A 55 11.14 10.00 7.92
C GLU A 55 9.94 9.10 8.24
N LYS A 56 9.12 8.75 7.25
CA LYS A 56 8.00 7.79 7.43
C LYS A 56 8.48 6.42 7.94
N LYS A 57 9.67 5.99 7.55
CA LYS A 57 10.33 4.77 8.01
C LYS A 57 11.12 4.95 9.31
N MET A 58 11.09 6.14 9.90
CA MET A 58 11.77 6.52 11.15
C MET A 58 13.30 6.51 11.09
N TYR A 59 13.87 6.67 9.91
CA TYR A 59 15.31 6.90 9.75
C TYR A 59 15.64 8.39 9.93
N PRO A 60 16.59 8.73 10.82
CA PRO A 60 17.17 10.06 10.84
C PRO A 60 17.87 10.34 9.50
N ALA A 61 17.41 11.34 8.78
CA ALA A 61 17.99 11.75 7.50
C ALA A 61 18.33 13.24 7.54
N THR A 62 19.52 13.61 7.04
CA THR A 62 19.94 15.01 6.93
C THR A 62 20.20 15.33 5.48
N ILE A 63 19.56 16.39 4.96
CA ILE A 63 19.79 16.93 3.62
C ILE A 63 20.86 18.04 3.72
N TYR A 64 21.97 17.87 3.00
CA TYR A 64 23.01 18.86 2.81
C TYR A 64 22.83 19.52 1.45
N CYS A 65 22.52 20.81 1.41
CA CYS A 65 22.20 21.53 0.18
C CYS A 65 22.88 22.90 0.12
N GLN A 66 22.99 23.45 -1.11
CA GLN A 66 23.66 24.72 -1.36
C GLN A 66 22.75 25.93 -1.10
N GLU A 67 21.45 25.75 -1.14
CA GLU A 67 20.48 26.80 -0.90
C GLU A 67 20.63 27.35 0.52
N LYS A 68 20.28 28.62 0.68
CA LYS A 68 20.46 29.33 1.95
C LYS A 68 19.36 29.05 3.00
N ASP A 69 18.18 28.64 2.55
CA ASP A 69 17.00 28.42 3.37
C ASP A 69 15.92 27.58 2.63
N TYR A 70 14.83 27.27 3.34
CA TYR A 70 13.70 26.53 2.75
C TYR A 70 13.06 27.23 1.55
N GLU A 71 12.96 28.56 1.57
CA GLU A 71 12.36 29.32 0.47
C GLU A 71 13.17 29.20 -0.81
N ALA A 72 14.50 29.40 -0.69
CA ALA A 72 15.43 29.22 -1.78
C ALA A 72 15.40 27.77 -2.32
N TYR A 73 15.33 26.80 -1.42
CA TYR A 73 15.25 25.39 -1.81
C TYR A 73 14.00 25.11 -2.63
N ILE A 74 12.80 25.49 -2.13
CA ILE A 74 11.56 25.28 -2.85
C ILE A 74 11.51 26.05 -4.17
N ALA A 75 12.05 27.27 -4.20
CA ALA A 75 12.13 28.07 -5.43
C ALA A 75 13.00 27.41 -6.50
N ALA A 76 14.08 26.74 -6.10
CA ALA A 76 14.96 26.01 -7.01
C ALA A 76 14.34 24.69 -7.50
N VAL A 77 13.62 23.98 -6.63
CA VAL A 77 13.09 22.64 -6.89
C VAL A 77 11.77 22.67 -7.66
N ALA A 78 10.93 23.68 -7.41
CA ALA A 78 9.60 23.84 -7.99
C ALA A 78 9.33 25.31 -8.36
N PRO A 79 10.04 25.84 -9.37
CA PRO A 79 9.94 27.25 -9.75
C PRO A 79 8.54 27.65 -10.27
N GLU A 80 7.77 26.66 -10.73
CA GLU A 80 6.41 26.84 -11.25
C GLU A 80 5.35 27.05 -10.16
N LEU A 81 5.68 26.85 -8.89
CA LEU A 81 4.73 27.07 -7.79
C LEU A 81 4.42 28.57 -7.63
N LEU A 82 3.14 28.87 -7.46
CA LEU A 82 2.72 30.22 -7.08
C LEU A 82 3.30 30.61 -5.72
N GLU A 83 3.50 31.90 -5.50
CA GLU A 83 4.09 32.40 -4.26
C GLU A 83 3.33 31.96 -3.00
N SER A 84 1.99 31.95 -3.09
CA SER A 84 1.12 31.47 -2.00
C SER A 84 1.35 30.00 -1.67
N ASP A 85 1.45 29.16 -2.71
CA ASP A 85 1.65 27.73 -2.55
C ASP A 85 3.06 27.44 -2.04
N ARG A 86 4.06 28.21 -2.51
CA ARG A 86 5.45 28.13 -2.02
C ARG A 86 5.54 28.44 -0.53
N LYS A 87 4.89 29.49 -0.06
CA LYS A 87 4.83 29.83 1.38
C LYS A 87 4.21 28.69 2.21
N ASN A 88 3.15 28.07 1.71
CA ASN A 88 2.53 26.92 2.37
C ASN A 88 3.48 25.73 2.43
N GLU A 89 4.22 25.44 1.34
CA GLU A 89 5.20 24.35 1.33
C GLU A 89 6.37 24.61 2.29
N VAL A 90 6.88 25.83 2.36
CA VAL A 90 7.90 26.21 3.33
C VAL A 90 7.42 25.98 4.76
N LYS A 91 6.20 26.41 5.08
CA LYS A 91 5.59 26.15 6.39
C LYS A 91 5.43 24.66 6.67
N ARG A 92 5.01 23.89 5.68
CA ARG A 92 4.85 22.44 5.80
C ARG A 92 6.19 21.75 6.05
N LEU A 93 7.22 22.06 5.27
CA LEU A 93 8.56 21.48 5.42
C LEU A 93 9.20 21.85 6.77
N SER A 94 9.08 23.10 7.20
CA SER A 94 9.60 23.52 8.51
C SER A 94 8.89 22.85 9.71
N SER A 95 7.67 22.35 9.49
CA SER A 95 6.92 21.59 10.51
C SER A 95 7.19 20.09 10.50
N MET A 96 7.84 19.57 9.44
CA MET A 96 8.23 18.16 9.35
C MET A 96 9.50 17.91 10.19
N ASP A 97 9.67 16.67 10.62
CA ASP A 97 10.85 16.24 11.36
C ASP A 97 12.00 15.87 10.41
N LEU A 98 12.29 16.79 9.47
CA LEU A 98 13.38 16.69 8.51
C LEU A 98 14.53 17.60 8.92
N SER A 99 15.75 17.07 8.85
CA SER A 99 16.97 17.84 9.11
C SER A 99 17.54 18.38 7.81
N PHE A 100 17.75 19.71 7.76
CA PHE A 100 18.40 20.39 6.65
C PHE A 100 19.64 21.14 7.15
N GLU A 101 20.72 21.02 6.39
CA GLU A 101 21.93 21.81 6.52
C GLU A 101 22.10 22.65 5.24
N PHE A 102 21.76 23.92 5.36
CA PHE A 102 21.75 24.88 4.26
C PHE A 102 23.13 25.54 4.04
N GLY A 103 23.35 26.07 2.84
CA GLY A 103 24.56 26.82 2.50
C GLY A 103 25.82 25.96 2.48
N CYS A 104 25.69 24.65 2.30
CA CYS A 104 26.83 23.75 2.28
C CYS A 104 27.60 23.83 0.95
N SER A 105 28.92 23.87 1.02
CA SER A 105 29.77 23.63 -0.16
C SER A 105 29.76 22.12 -0.43
N LEU A 106 29.09 21.70 -1.48
CA LEU A 106 29.05 20.29 -1.90
C LEU A 106 30.30 19.92 -2.72
N ASP A 107 31.49 20.21 -2.18
CA ASP A 107 32.77 19.76 -2.72
C ASP A 107 33.13 18.35 -2.21
N LEU A 108 34.04 17.70 -2.91
CA LEU A 108 34.43 16.32 -2.59
C LEU A 108 35.01 16.15 -1.17
N PRO A 109 35.82 17.07 -0.62
CA PRO A 109 36.30 16.97 0.75
C PRO A 109 35.19 17.00 1.77
N PHE A 110 34.24 17.94 1.66
CA PHE A 110 33.09 18.06 2.53
C PHE A 110 32.21 16.81 2.50
N ILE A 111 31.83 16.38 1.27
CA ILE A 111 30.97 15.19 1.09
C ILE A 111 31.64 13.97 1.72
N ARG A 112 32.94 13.72 1.42
CA ARG A 112 33.67 12.56 1.97
C ARG A 112 33.79 12.59 3.49
N ALA A 113 33.87 13.77 4.11
CA ALA A 113 33.87 13.91 5.54
C ALA A 113 32.51 13.47 6.14
N LYS A 114 31.41 13.95 5.56
CA LYS A 114 30.05 13.63 6.00
C LYS A 114 29.63 12.19 5.72
N MET A 115 30.12 11.59 4.65
CA MET A 115 29.90 10.15 4.37
C MET A 115 30.41 9.24 5.48
N LYS A 116 31.51 9.61 6.16
CA LYS A 116 32.06 8.81 7.29
C LYS A 116 31.19 8.82 8.54
N GLU A 117 30.30 9.80 8.66
CA GLU A 117 29.39 9.97 9.80
C GLU A 117 28.05 9.24 9.61
N ALA A 118 27.84 8.66 8.43
CA ALA A 118 26.56 8.07 8.02
C ALA A 118 26.65 6.57 7.80
N ASP A 119 25.54 5.89 8.01
CA ASP A 119 25.40 4.46 7.69
C ASP A 119 25.00 4.24 6.23
N VAL A 120 24.27 5.17 5.62
CA VAL A 120 23.89 5.14 4.22
C VAL A 120 24.04 6.52 3.60
N VAL A 121 24.56 6.52 2.37
CA VAL A 121 24.80 7.72 1.57
C VAL A 121 23.79 7.79 0.43
N CYS A 122 23.08 8.90 0.37
CA CYS A 122 22.15 9.22 -0.70
C CYS A 122 22.57 10.55 -1.36
N ALA A 123 22.29 10.71 -2.64
CA ALA A 123 22.65 11.93 -3.35
C ALA A 123 21.67 12.23 -4.50
N SER A 124 21.56 13.52 -4.84
CA SER A 124 21.01 13.91 -6.14
C SER A 124 21.88 13.33 -7.27
N GLU A 125 21.30 13.17 -8.44
CA GLU A 125 22.03 12.61 -9.59
C GLU A 125 23.27 13.44 -9.95
N GLU A 126 23.21 14.75 -9.82
CA GLU A 126 24.35 15.64 -10.07
C GLU A 126 25.51 15.37 -9.12
N VAL A 127 25.22 15.24 -7.82
CA VAL A 127 26.27 14.97 -6.82
C VAL A 127 26.77 13.52 -6.94
N ALA A 128 25.89 12.58 -7.22
CA ALA A 128 26.27 11.19 -7.42
C ALA A 128 27.21 11.00 -8.60
N LYS A 129 27.01 11.72 -9.70
CA LYS A 129 27.95 11.75 -10.85
C LYS A 129 29.32 12.34 -10.51
N LYS A 130 29.38 13.31 -9.59
CA LYS A 130 30.68 13.84 -9.12
C LYS A 130 31.45 12.83 -8.28
N LEU A 131 30.71 11.95 -7.54
CA LEU A 131 31.29 10.93 -6.66
C LEU A 131 31.67 9.65 -7.40
N ALA A 132 30.85 9.24 -8.36
CA ALA A 132 31.01 8.02 -9.14
C ALA A 132 30.64 8.29 -10.62
N PRO A 133 31.51 8.96 -11.40
CA PRO A 133 31.20 9.40 -12.77
C PRO A 133 30.99 8.23 -13.73
N GLU A 134 31.68 7.13 -13.53
CA GLU A 134 31.64 5.95 -14.42
C GLU A 134 30.45 5.03 -14.14
N GLU A 135 29.67 5.30 -13.08
CA GLU A 135 28.61 4.43 -12.65
C GLU A 135 27.24 5.12 -12.73
N THR A 136 26.24 4.43 -13.24
CA THR A 136 24.84 4.86 -13.22
C THR A 136 24.06 4.08 -12.16
N ALA A 137 23.08 4.74 -11.55
CA ALA A 137 22.20 4.04 -10.61
C ALA A 137 21.33 3.03 -11.38
N ASP A 138 21.19 1.84 -10.81
CA ASP A 138 20.22 0.87 -11.27
C ASP A 138 18.79 1.41 -11.08
N ALA A 139 17.96 1.32 -12.11
CA ALA A 139 16.64 1.91 -12.13
C ALA A 139 15.61 1.18 -11.21
N GLU A 140 15.89 -0.07 -10.83
CA GLU A 140 15.02 -0.83 -9.93
C GLU A 140 15.34 -0.58 -8.46
N ILE A 141 16.62 -0.51 -8.13
CA ILE A 141 17.07 -0.38 -6.75
C ILE A 141 17.55 1.03 -6.41
N MET A 142 17.67 1.94 -7.38
CA MET A 142 18.18 3.31 -7.18
C MET A 142 19.56 3.34 -6.50
N LEU A 143 20.44 2.41 -6.85
CA LEU A 143 21.74 2.24 -6.21
C LEU A 143 22.86 2.23 -7.26
N ARG A 144 23.94 2.96 -7.00
CA ARG A 144 25.25 2.79 -7.63
C ARG A 144 26.00 1.75 -6.81
N GLU A 145 25.99 0.50 -7.26
CA GLU A 145 26.37 -0.66 -6.42
C GLU A 145 27.82 -0.63 -5.97
N GLN A 146 28.76 -0.27 -6.87
CA GLN A 146 30.19 -0.22 -6.54
C GLN A 146 30.52 0.94 -5.60
N ALA A 147 29.86 2.10 -5.82
CA ALA A 147 30.04 3.27 -4.98
C ALA A 147 29.24 3.20 -3.65
N GLY A 148 28.24 2.34 -3.56
CA GLY A 148 27.35 2.27 -2.40
C GLY A 148 26.47 3.51 -2.22
N ILE A 149 26.15 4.24 -3.30
CA ILE A 149 25.43 5.50 -3.26
C ILE A 149 24.01 5.31 -3.80
N VAL A 150 23.01 5.63 -2.97
CA VAL A 150 21.61 5.66 -3.39
C VAL A 150 21.33 6.97 -4.13
N SER A 151 20.96 6.88 -5.39
CA SER A 151 20.64 8.06 -6.22
C SER A 151 19.55 7.74 -7.23
N GLY A 152 18.83 8.76 -7.69
CA GLY A 152 17.80 8.61 -8.70
C GLY A 152 17.68 9.85 -9.57
N LEU A 153 17.44 9.63 -10.86
CA LEU A 153 17.09 10.66 -11.82
C LEU A 153 15.56 10.79 -11.87
N ALA A 154 15.06 12.01 -11.83
CA ALA A 154 13.65 12.31 -11.95
C ALA A 154 13.42 13.36 -13.05
N GLN A 155 12.57 13.04 -14.00
CA GLN A 155 12.16 13.96 -15.06
C GLN A 155 10.85 14.68 -14.73
N SER A 156 10.08 14.13 -13.79
CA SER A 156 8.82 14.69 -13.32
C SER A 156 8.68 14.52 -11.80
N VAL A 157 7.69 15.21 -11.24
CA VAL A 157 7.33 15.07 -9.80
C VAL A 157 6.97 13.63 -9.46
N MET A 158 6.26 12.94 -10.36
CA MET A 158 5.85 11.55 -10.14
C MET A 158 7.04 10.58 -10.21
N ASP A 159 7.97 10.81 -11.14
CA ASP A 159 9.20 10.01 -11.22
C ASP A 159 10.04 10.18 -9.95
N ALA A 160 10.14 11.42 -9.44
CA ALA A 160 10.86 11.71 -8.21
C ALA A 160 10.23 10.99 -7.01
N ALA A 161 8.91 11.02 -6.90
CA ALA A 161 8.19 10.34 -5.82
C ALA A 161 8.34 8.81 -5.91
N PHE A 162 8.29 8.26 -7.11
CA PHE A 162 8.45 6.82 -7.34
C PHE A 162 9.89 6.36 -7.06
N ALA A 163 10.88 7.08 -7.59
CA ALA A 163 12.29 6.82 -7.35
C ALA A 163 12.63 6.90 -5.85
N ALA A 164 12.08 7.91 -5.16
CA ALA A 164 12.29 8.07 -3.72
C ALA A 164 11.72 6.91 -2.87
N LYS A 165 10.55 6.38 -3.24
CA LYS A 165 9.98 5.19 -2.56
C LYS A 165 10.86 3.96 -2.76
N ARG A 166 11.35 3.72 -3.98
CA ARG A 166 12.29 2.63 -4.28
C ARG A 166 13.60 2.80 -3.53
N ALA A 167 14.16 4.00 -3.56
CA ALA A 167 15.39 4.34 -2.84
C ALA A 167 15.25 4.14 -1.32
N ALA A 168 14.12 4.53 -0.73
CA ALA A 168 13.86 4.33 0.69
C ALA A 168 13.76 2.85 1.08
N LEU A 169 13.27 1.98 0.19
CA LEU A 169 13.34 0.53 0.38
C LEU A 169 14.78 0.03 0.29
N THR A 170 15.54 0.52 -0.69
CA THR A 170 16.98 0.18 -0.81
C THR A 170 17.75 0.56 0.45
N VAL A 171 17.56 1.77 0.97
CA VAL A 171 18.17 2.21 2.24
C VAL A 171 17.78 1.27 3.38
N ASP A 172 16.51 0.92 3.49
CA ASP A 172 16.00 0.04 4.54
C ASP A 172 16.64 -1.36 4.48
N LEU A 173 16.81 -1.92 3.28
CA LEU A 173 17.46 -3.21 3.07
C LEU A 173 18.97 -3.16 3.33
N LEU A 174 19.67 -2.13 2.84
CA LEU A 174 21.11 -1.96 3.06
C LEU A 174 21.44 -1.84 4.55
N VAL A 175 20.65 -1.06 5.29
CA VAL A 175 20.82 -0.89 6.75
C VAL A 175 20.65 -2.20 7.51
N GLN A 176 19.82 -3.10 7.01
CA GLN A 176 19.59 -4.43 7.59
C GLN A 176 20.57 -5.47 7.08
N ASN A 177 21.55 -5.10 6.25
CA ASN A 177 22.48 -6.00 5.57
C ASN A 177 21.78 -7.06 4.71
N LEU A 178 20.65 -6.69 4.11
CA LEU A 178 19.91 -7.52 3.16
C LEU A 178 20.23 -7.09 1.73
N SER A 179 20.01 -8.01 0.79
CA SER A 179 20.17 -7.70 -0.63
C SER A 179 19.18 -6.59 -1.04
N PRO A 180 19.65 -5.54 -1.75
CA PRO A 180 18.79 -4.46 -2.23
C PRO A 180 17.73 -4.93 -3.25
N HIS A 181 17.87 -6.12 -3.81
CA HIS A 181 16.89 -6.75 -4.71
C HIS A 181 15.78 -7.51 -3.98
N SER A 182 15.86 -7.67 -2.66
CA SER A 182 14.88 -8.44 -1.90
C SER A 182 13.54 -7.70 -1.81
N ASN A 183 12.44 -8.46 -1.75
CA ASN A 183 11.08 -7.96 -1.47
C ASN A 183 10.53 -6.88 -2.43
N ARG A 184 10.95 -6.91 -3.71
CA ARG A 184 10.50 -5.95 -4.74
C ARG A 184 9.35 -6.45 -5.61
N GLY A 185 8.84 -7.64 -5.37
CA GLY A 185 7.76 -8.24 -6.18
C GLY A 185 6.42 -7.48 -6.17
N SER A 186 6.23 -6.56 -5.23
CA SER A 186 5.05 -5.68 -5.17
C SER A 186 5.28 -4.28 -5.77
N GLU A 187 6.47 -4.00 -6.28
CA GLU A 187 6.78 -2.74 -6.95
C GLU A 187 6.39 -2.80 -8.43
N GLY A 188 5.92 -1.69 -8.94
CA GLY A 188 5.54 -1.56 -10.35
C GLY A 188 4.04 -1.36 -10.56
N ALA A 189 3.67 -1.23 -11.82
CA ALA A 189 2.29 -1.03 -12.24
C ALA A 189 1.51 -2.35 -12.16
N VAL A 190 0.35 -2.30 -11.53
CA VAL A 190 -0.62 -3.40 -11.53
C VAL A 190 -1.72 -3.05 -12.51
N THR A 191 -1.92 -3.91 -13.52
CA THR A 191 -3.03 -3.75 -14.46
C THR A 191 -4.34 -4.14 -13.78
N THR A 192 -5.23 -3.17 -13.61
CA THR A 192 -6.57 -3.38 -13.08
C THR A 192 -7.62 -2.87 -14.05
N ARG A 193 -8.81 -3.48 -14.01
CA ARG A 193 -9.99 -2.96 -14.69
C ARG A 193 -10.85 -2.23 -13.66
N LEU A 194 -10.97 -0.92 -13.83
CA LEU A 194 -11.94 -0.17 -13.06
C LEU A 194 -13.32 -0.39 -13.68
N TYR A 195 -14.23 -0.88 -12.89
CA TYR A 195 -15.63 -0.98 -13.23
C TYR A 195 -16.41 0.02 -12.38
N THR A 196 -17.19 0.84 -13.04
CA THR A 196 -18.09 1.79 -12.37
C THR A 196 -19.49 1.58 -12.94
N ASN A 197 -20.46 1.31 -12.10
CA ASN A 197 -21.84 1.32 -12.53
C ASN A 197 -22.27 2.75 -12.80
N MET A 198 -22.59 3.06 -14.05
CA MET A 198 -23.00 4.39 -14.51
C MET A 198 -24.51 4.51 -14.73
N GLU A 199 -25.28 3.47 -14.39
CA GLU A 199 -26.73 3.47 -14.56
C GLU A 199 -27.39 4.60 -13.75
N GLY A 200 -28.20 5.41 -14.41
CA GLY A 200 -28.87 6.54 -13.79
C GLY A 200 -28.01 7.78 -13.53
N MET A 201 -26.72 7.75 -13.84
CA MET A 201 -25.83 8.91 -13.66
C MET A 201 -25.96 9.90 -14.81
N LYS A 202 -25.94 11.20 -14.49
CA LYS A 202 -25.96 12.29 -15.48
C LYS A 202 -24.59 12.93 -15.57
N GLY A 203 -24.13 13.13 -16.80
CA GLY A 203 -22.92 13.91 -17.06
C GLY A 203 -23.09 15.37 -16.66
N SER A 204 -22.02 16.00 -16.22
CA SER A 204 -22.00 17.42 -15.86
C SER A 204 -20.77 18.10 -16.45
N LYS A 205 -20.88 19.41 -16.69
CA LYS A 205 -19.78 20.21 -17.21
C LYS A 205 -18.76 20.48 -16.12
N LYS A 206 -17.49 20.55 -16.51
CA LYS A 206 -16.37 20.96 -15.67
C LYS A 206 -16.57 22.39 -15.16
N ILE A 207 -16.24 22.61 -13.90
CA ILE A 207 -16.18 23.96 -13.34
C ILE A 207 -14.98 24.68 -13.97
N PRO A 208 -15.16 25.89 -14.54
CA PRO A 208 -14.03 26.67 -15.08
C PRO A 208 -13.00 26.95 -13.99
N CYS A 209 -11.72 26.76 -14.32
CA CYS A 209 -10.63 26.98 -13.38
C CYS A 209 -9.79 28.19 -13.86
N SER A 210 -9.48 29.11 -12.96
CA SER A 210 -8.54 30.20 -13.21
C SER A 210 -7.09 29.69 -13.21
N ILE A 211 -6.16 30.54 -13.64
CA ILE A 211 -4.72 30.23 -13.61
C ILE A 211 -4.20 30.05 -12.17
N ASP A 212 -4.86 30.69 -11.21
CA ASP A 212 -4.53 30.61 -9.79
C ASP A 212 -5.13 29.36 -9.10
N GLY A 213 -5.85 28.54 -9.85
CA GLY A 213 -6.56 27.37 -9.32
C GLY A 213 -8.00 27.69 -8.89
N TYR A 214 -8.66 26.73 -8.27
CA TYR A 214 -10.01 26.89 -7.73
C TYR A 214 -10.01 27.71 -6.43
N SER A 215 -11.07 28.49 -6.22
CA SER A 215 -11.48 28.89 -4.88
C SER A 215 -11.96 27.69 -4.06
N LYS A 216 -12.16 27.87 -2.77
CA LYS A 216 -12.66 26.79 -1.90
C LYS A 216 -14.04 26.28 -2.35
N GLU A 217 -14.92 27.20 -2.72
CA GLU A 217 -16.29 26.93 -3.18
C GLU A 217 -16.29 26.21 -4.53
N GLU A 218 -15.49 26.69 -5.49
CA GLU A 218 -15.35 26.06 -6.81
C GLU A 218 -14.76 24.65 -6.71
N ALA A 219 -13.78 24.45 -5.83
CA ALA A 219 -13.20 23.13 -5.59
C ALA A 219 -14.22 22.15 -5.00
N VAL A 220 -15.08 22.60 -4.09
CA VAL A 220 -16.16 21.78 -3.52
C VAL A 220 -17.19 21.43 -4.59
N GLU A 221 -17.57 22.38 -5.45
CA GLU A 221 -18.51 22.12 -6.55
C GLU A 221 -17.91 21.16 -7.59
N GLU A 222 -16.63 21.31 -7.93
CA GLU A 222 -15.96 20.37 -8.82
C GLU A 222 -15.84 18.97 -8.19
N ALA A 223 -15.55 18.89 -6.90
CA ALA A 223 -15.47 17.61 -6.17
C ALA A 223 -16.83 16.90 -6.08
N LYS A 224 -17.94 17.64 -5.97
CA LYS A 224 -19.31 17.08 -5.96
C LYS A 224 -19.70 16.40 -7.29
N ARG A 225 -19.03 16.75 -8.37
CA ARG A 225 -19.20 16.07 -9.66
C ARG A 225 -18.64 14.65 -9.67
N CYS A 226 -17.77 14.33 -8.69
CA CYS A 226 -17.13 13.04 -8.62
C CYS A 226 -18.16 11.93 -8.37
N ILE A 227 -18.10 10.89 -9.20
CA ILE A 227 -18.91 9.69 -9.02
C ILE A 227 -18.12 8.68 -8.21
N GLN A 228 -18.85 7.84 -7.48
CA GLN A 228 -18.23 6.74 -6.75
C GLN A 228 -17.69 5.71 -7.73
N CYS A 229 -16.37 5.63 -7.88
CA CYS A 229 -15.71 4.80 -8.89
C CYS A 229 -15.11 3.50 -8.35
N HIS A 230 -15.35 3.16 -7.08
CA HIS A 230 -14.99 1.84 -6.58
C HIS A 230 -16.08 0.82 -6.90
N CYS A 231 -15.63 -0.35 -7.33
CA CYS A 231 -16.52 -1.46 -7.64
C CYS A 231 -16.94 -2.17 -6.33
N ASP A 232 -18.23 -2.40 -6.16
CA ASP A 232 -18.83 -3.11 -5.02
C ASP A 232 -19.74 -4.28 -5.46
N GLU A 233 -19.67 -4.70 -6.71
CA GLU A 233 -20.55 -5.72 -7.28
C GLU A 233 -20.47 -7.06 -6.53
N CYS A 234 -19.27 -7.46 -6.12
CA CYS A 234 -19.11 -8.66 -5.30
C CYS A 234 -19.72 -8.52 -3.90
N MET A 235 -19.80 -7.31 -3.35
CA MET A 235 -20.47 -7.07 -2.07
C MET A 235 -22.00 -7.13 -2.19
N LYS A 236 -22.54 -6.72 -3.34
CA LYS A 236 -23.98 -6.81 -3.62
C LYS A 236 -24.44 -8.26 -3.85
N SER A 237 -23.59 -9.08 -4.46
CA SER A 237 -23.92 -10.47 -4.82
C SER A 237 -23.59 -11.48 -3.70
N CYS A 238 -22.75 -11.14 -2.75
CA CYS A 238 -22.26 -12.08 -1.72
C CYS A 238 -22.72 -11.68 -0.32
N VAL A 239 -23.57 -12.51 0.30
CA VAL A 239 -24.07 -12.29 1.68
C VAL A 239 -22.92 -12.17 2.68
N TYR A 240 -21.87 -12.96 2.55
CA TYR A 240 -20.68 -12.90 3.40
C TYR A 240 -20.01 -11.51 3.34
N LEU A 241 -19.71 -10.99 2.14
CA LEU A 241 -19.10 -9.68 1.97
C LEU A 241 -20.03 -8.55 2.40
N SER A 242 -21.32 -8.68 2.15
CA SER A 242 -22.34 -7.73 2.58
C SER A 242 -22.43 -7.65 4.11
N GLU A 243 -22.38 -8.79 4.82
CA GLU A 243 -22.44 -8.86 6.27
C GLU A 243 -21.24 -8.17 6.93
N TYR A 244 -20.03 -8.43 6.43
CA TYR A 244 -18.82 -7.79 6.96
C TYR A 244 -18.69 -6.33 6.57
N LYS A 245 -19.48 -5.83 5.60
CA LYS A 245 -19.49 -4.42 5.14
C LYS A 245 -18.11 -3.87 4.79
N LYS A 246 -17.21 -4.73 4.34
CA LYS A 246 -15.82 -4.39 4.02
C LYS A 246 -15.52 -4.73 2.58
N HIS A 247 -14.82 -3.82 1.92
CA HIS A 247 -14.29 -4.10 0.58
C HIS A 247 -13.37 -5.34 0.63
N PRO A 248 -13.46 -6.26 -0.35
CA PRO A 248 -12.68 -7.51 -0.36
C PRO A 248 -11.19 -7.34 -0.12
N GLY A 249 -10.57 -6.31 -0.70
CA GLY A 249 -9.15 -6.02 -0.50
C GLY A 249 -8.78 -5.67 0.95
N LEU A 250 -9.67 -4.96 1.66
CA LEU A 250 -9.48 -4.67 3.07
C LEU A 250 -9.64 -5.94 3.91
N LEU A 251 -10.69 -6.72 3.64
CA LEU A 251 -10.94 -7.97 4.34
C LEU A 251 -9.81 -8.99 4.14
N ALA A 252 -9.28 -9.10 2.92
CA ALA A 252 -8.12 -9.93 2.61
C ALA A 252 -6.87 -9.50 3.41
N ARG A 253 -6.63 -8.19 3.54
CA ARG A 253 -5.53 -7.65 4.35
C ARG A 253 -5.69 -7.98 5.83
N GLU A 254 -6.89 -7.84 6.36
CA GLU A 254 -7.18 -8.16 7.77
C GLU A 254 -7.00 -9.66 8.04
N ILE A 255 -7.45 -10.51 7.14
CA ILE A 255 -7.25 -11.97 7.19
C ILE A 255 -5.74 -12.27 7.13
N TYR A 256 -5.00 -11.65 6.22
CA TYR A 256 -3.55 -11.82 6.15
C TYR A 256 -2.86 -11.40 7.45
N ASN A 257 -3.19 -10.22 7.99
CA ASN A 257 -2.63 -9.76 9.26
C ASN A 257 -2.93 -10.75 10.41
N ASN A 258 -4.12 -11.33 10.42
CA ASN A 258 -4.52 -12.35 11.41
C ASN A 258 -3.63 -13.60 11.33
N THR A 259 -3.21 -14.02 10.13
CA THR A 259 -2.29 -15.16 9.97
C THR A 259 -0.89 -14.88 10.50
N GLN A 260 -0.49 -13.61 10.56
CA GLN A 260 0.83 -13.18 11.04
C GLN A 260 0.93 -13.08 12.57
N ILE A 261 -0.18 -13.11 13.29
CA ILE A 261 -0.18 -13.10 14.76
C ILE A 261 0.48 -14.40 15.26
N ILE A 262 1.53 -14.28 16.07
CA ILE A 262 2.26 -15.42 16.61
C ILE A 262 1.57 -15.91 17.89
N MET A 263 1.23 -15.00 18.80
CA MET A 263 0.55 -15.29 20.06
C MET A 263 -0.54 -14.26 20.32
N GLY A 264 -1.70 -14.70 20.77
CA GLY A 264 -2.83 -13.85 21.09
C GLY A 264 -4.10 -14.21 20.32
N ASP A 265 -5.09 -13.33 20.42
CA ASP A 265 -6.39 -13.53 19.77
C ASP A 265 -6.30 -13.41 18.26
N HIS A 266 -7.04 -14.27 17.57
CA HIS A 266 -7.17 -14.28 16.12
C HIS A 266 -8.59 -13.83 15.70
N PRO A 267 -8.86 -12.51 15.71
CA PRO A 267 -10.24 -11.98 15.56
C PRO A 267 -10.85 -12.28 14.19
N MET A 268 -10.03 -12.51 13.17
CA MET A 268 -10.50 -12.81 11.82
C MET A 268 -10.76 -14.29 11.55
N ASN A 269 -10.55 -15.17 12.53
CA ASN A 269 -10.89 -16.60 12.37
C ASN A 269 -12.34 -16.82 12.02
N LYS A 270 -13.27 -16.12 12.70
CA LYS A 270 -14.70 -16.17 12.38
C LYS A 270 -14.95 -15.71 10.93
N ALA A 271 -14.34 -14.60 10.51
CA ALA A 271 -14.54 -14.07 9.17
C ALA A 271 -14.07 -15.06 8.09
N MET A 272 -12.83 -15.57 8.19
CA MET A 272 -12.34 -16.52 7.17
C MET A 272 -13.13 -17.82 7.15
N ASN A 273 -13.70 -18.25 8.29
CA ASN A 273 -14.51 -19.47 8.38
C ASN A 273 -15.96 -19.29 7.93
N SER A 274 -16.46 -18.06 7.86
CA SER A 274 -17.83 -17.77 7.42
C SER A 274 -18.03 -17.83 5.90
N CYS A 275 -16.96 -17.80 5.11
CA CYS A 275 -17.04 -17.92 3.67
C CYS A 275 -17.40 -19.35 3.25
N SER A 276 -18.42 -19.53 2.42
CA SER A 276 -18.85 -20.85 1.91
C SER A 276 -17.99 -21.40 0.77
N LEU A 277 -16.98 -20.67 0.32
CA LEU A 277 -16.07 -21.04 -0.78
C LEU A 277 -16.79 -21.27 -2.12
N CYS A 278 -17.93 -20.63 -2.36
CA CYS A 278 -18.76 -20.86 -3.54
C CYS A 278 -18.23 -20.25 -4.85
N GLY A 279 -17.22 -19.34 -4.80
CA GLY A 279 -16.66 -18.68 -5.99
C GLY A 279 -17.53 -17.57 -6.60
N GLN A 280 -18.69 -17.24 -6.06
CA GLN A 280 -19.57 -16.18 -6.59
C GLN A 280 -18.88 -14.85 -6.77
N CYS A 281 -17.99 -14.49 -5.83
CA CYS A 281 -17.21 -13.26 -5.91
C CYS A 281 -16.30 -13.20 -7.13
N THR A 282 -15.71 -14.32 -7.54
CA THR A 282 -14.83 -14.42 -8.73
C THR A 282 -15.62 -14.19 -10.02
N VAL A 283 -16.80 -14.81 -10.12
CA VAL A 283 -17.66 -14.68 -11.32
C VAL A 283 -18.16 -13.24 -11.49
N THR A 284 -18.46 -12.56 -10.38
CA THR A 284 -18.98 -11.20 -10.41
C THR A 284 -17.86 -10.16 -10.60
N CYS A 285 -16.62 -10.46 -10.21
CA CYS A 285 -15.53 -9.50 -10.22
C CYS A 285 -14.96 -9.27 -11.63
N PRO A 286 -14.94 -8.03 -12.14
CA PRO A 286 -14.33 -7.74 -13.46
C PRO A 286 -12.82 -7.98 -13.51
N ASN A 287 -12.17 -8.09 -12.35
CA ASN A 287 -10.74 -8.41 -12.21
C ASN A 287 -10.48 -9.88 -11.82
N GLY A 288 -11.51 -10.71 -11.72
CA GLY A 288 -11.38 -12.11 -11.34
C GLY A 288 -10.88 -12.32 -9.90
N PHE A 289 -11.10 -11.36 -8.99
CA PHE A 289 -10.66 -11.49 -7.61
C PHE A 289 -11.44 -12.59 -6.88
N ASP A 290 -10.71 -13.54 -6.30
CA ASP A 290 -11.27 -14.70 -5.63
C ASP A 290 -11.11 -14.65 -4.11
N MET A 291 -12.14 -14.16 -3.42
CA MET A 291 -12.18 -14.15 -1.96
C MET A 291 -12.27 -15.55 -1.37
N SER A 292 -12.84 -16.52 -2.10
CA SER A 292 -12.94 -17.91 -1.63
C SER A 292 -11.56 -18.54 -1.50
N GLN A 293 -10.68 -18.29 -2.47
CA GLN A 293 -9.30 -18.76 -2.41
C GLN A 293 -8.50 -18.09 -1.28
N VAL A 294 -8.72 -16.79 -1.04
CA VAL A 294 -8.11 -16.10 0.10
C VAL A 294 -8.52 -16.77 1.42
N CYS A 295 -9.81 -17.00 1.62
CA CYS A 295 -10.32 -17.65 2.83
C CYS A 295 -9.81 -19.08 2.97
N LYS A 296 -9.78 -19.85 1.86
CA LYS A 296 -9.29 -21.23 1.86
C LYS A 296 -7.82 -21.30 2.27
N SER A 297 -6.96 -20.54 1.60
CA SER A 297 -5.52 -20.52 1.91
C SER A 297 -5.23 -20.03 3.33
N ALA A 298 -6.01 -19.06 3.82
CA ALA A 298 -5.87 -18.60 5.20
C ALA A 298 -6.25 -19.70 6.20
N ARG A 299 -7.34 -20.44 5.98
CA ARG A 299 -7.73 -21.59 6.82
C ARG A 299 -6.66 -22.66 6.85
N GLU A 300 -6.14 -23.03 5.68
CA GLU A 300 -5.07 -24.02 5.55
C GLU A 300 -3.82 -23.58 6.32
N ASN A 301 -3.42 -22.31 6.20
CA ASN A 301 -2.31 -21.75 6.97
C ASN A 301 -2.55 -21.79 8.47
N MET A 302 -3.73 -21.35 8.93
CA MET A 302 -4.06 -21.31 10.36
C MET A 302 -4.08 -22.70 10.99
N VAL A 303 -4.60 -23.71 10.26
CA VAL A 303 -4.60 -25.10 10.72
C VAL A 303 -3.18 -25.67 10.73
N SER A 304 -2.40 -25.48 9.68
CA SER A 304 -1.04 -26.02 9.58
C SER A 304 -0.05 -25.40 10.57
N THR A 305 -0.40 -24.24 11.14
CA THR A 305 0.43 -23.51 12.14
C THR A 305 -0.16 -23.55 13.55
N ASP A 306 -1.14 -24.42 13.81
CA ASP A 306 -1.82 -24.60 15.10
C ASP A 306 -2.42 -23.30 15.71
N LYS A 307 -2.77 -22.34 14.84
CA LYS A 307 -3.34 -21.04 15.23
C LYS A 307 -4.87 -20.99 15.18
N MET A 308 -5.50 -22.02 14.64
CA MET A 308 -6.94 -22.16 14.62
C MET A 308 -7.32 -23.37 15.47
N PRO A 309 -8.00 -23.17 16.60
CA PRO A 309 -8.53 -24.28 17.35
C PRO A 309 -9.58 -24.99 16.50
N LEU A 310 -9.51 -26.31 16.47
CA LEU A 310 -10.48 -27.17 15.82
C LEU A 310 -11.86 -27.10 16.52
N ALA A 311 -11.91 -26.59 17.74
CA ALA A 311 -13.05 -26.64 18.64
C ALA A 311 -14.42 -26.27 18.05
N PRO A 312 -14.63 -25.25 17.22
CA PRO A 312 -15.94 -24.97 16.63
C PRO A 312 -16.44 -26.02 15.65
N HIS A 313 -15.50 -26.76 15.04
CA HIS A 313 -15.79 -27.73 13.98
C HIS A 313 -15.36 -29.16 14.36
N GLU A 314 -14.65 -29.32 15.47
CA GLU A 314 -14.04 -30.58 15.88
C GLU A 314 -15.14 -31.67 16.04
N PHE A 315 -16.23 -31.35 16.70
CA PHE A 315 -17.34 -32.25 16.85
C PHE A 315 -17.88 -32.73 15.51
N ALA A 316 -18.16 -31.79 14.58
CA ALA A 316 -18.67 -32.12 13.26
C ALA A 316 -17.67 -32.93 12.42
N LEU A 317 -16.37 -32.63 12.55
CA LEU A 317 -15.30 -33.37 11.84
C LEU A 317 -15.12 -34.78 12.40
N MET A 318 -15.17 -34.95 13.73
CA MET A 318 -15.11 -36.25 14.38
C MET A 318 -16.32 -37.08 14.03
N ASP A 319 -17.50 -36.46 14.04
CA ASP A 319 -18.75 -37.07 13.63
C ASP A 319 -18.70 -37.56 12.16
N MET A 320 -18.19 -36.71 11.27
CA MET A 320 -17.98 -37.06 9.85
C MET A 320 -17.00 -38.22 9.70
N LEU A 321 -15.86 -38.19 10.41
CA LEU A 321 -14.88 -39.29 10.37
C LEU A 321 -15.49 -40.60 10.89
N PHE A 322 -16.23 -40.54 11.97
CA PHE A 322 -16.90 -41.71 12.53
C PHE A 322 -17.95 -42.24 11.58
N SER A 323 -18.78 -41.37 10.98
CA SER A 323 -19.81 -41.73 10.00
C SER A 323 -19.26 -42.34 8.71
N ASN A 324 -18.01 -42.03 8.36
CA ASN A 324 -17.29 -42.63 7.21
C ASN A 324 -16.40 -43.82 7.61
N SER A 325 -16.44 -44.25 8.86
CA SER A 325 -15.67 -45.41 9.31
C SER A 325 -16.36 -46.72 8.92
N GLU A 326 -15.64 -47.84 9.07
CA GLU A 326 -16.16 -49.19 8.84
C GLU A 326 -17.37 -49.54 9.72
N ALA A 327 -17.62 -48.79 10.82
CA ALA A 327 -18.79 -48.96 11.69
C ALA A 327 -20.11 -48.69 10.95
N PHE A 328 -20.09 -47.86 9.91
CA PHE A 328 -21.25 -47.44 9.11
C PHE A 328 -21.25 -47.94 7.69
N LEU A 329 -20.62 -49.09 7.44
CA LEU A 329 -20.67 -49.73 6.13
C LEU A 329 -22.11 -49.99 5.67
N CYS A 330 -22.35 -49.80 4.38
CA CYS A 330 -23.59 -50.18 3.76
C CYS A 330 -23.79 -51.70 3.90
N ARG A 331 -24.82 -52.11 4.63
CA ARG A 331 -25.12 -53.50 4.89
C ARG A 331 -26.56 -53.78 4.49
N THR A 332 -26.77 -54.96 3.97
CA THR A 332 -28.13 -55.50 3.81
C THR A 332 -28.69 -55.80 5.20
N GLN A 333 -30.00 -55.66 5.36
CA GLN A 333 -30.67 -56.07 6.59
C GLN A 333 -30.42 -57.57 6.85
N PRO A 334 -30.15 -57.99 8.11
CA PRO A 334 -29.92 -59.37 8.42
C PRO A 334 -31.05 -60.28 7.91
N GLY A 335 -30.67 -61.35 7.17
CA GLY A 335 -31.63 -62.27 6.56
C GLY A 335 -32.02 -61.92 5.08
N TYR A 336 -31.48 -60.84 4.51
CA TYR A 336 -31.72 -60.45 3.12
C TYR A 336 -30.42 -60.38 2.36
N GLU A 337 -30.34 -60.98 1.17
CA GLU A 337 -29.19 -60.89 0.30
C GLU A 337 -29.21 -59.64 -0.59
N THR A 338 -30.40 -59.13 -0.86
CA THR A 338 -30.60 -57.94 -1.73
C THR A 338 -31.63 -57.00 -1.14
N CYS A 339 -31.55 -55.74 -1.43
CA CYS A 339 -32.52 -54.73 -1.01
C CYS A 339 -33.04 -53.94 -2.25
N ARG A 340 -34.35 -53.61 -2.18
CA ARG A 340 -35.00 -52.79 -3.25
C ARG A 340 -34.72 -51.31 -3.05
N TYR A 341 -34.44 -50.87 -1.81
CA TYR A 341 -34.19 -49.48 -1.44
C TYR A 341 -32.96 -49.39 -0.56
N VAL A 342 -32.17 -48.41 -0.77
CA VAL A 342 -31.04 -48.05 0.10
C VAL A 342 -31.41 -46.80 0.87
N PHE A 343 -31.33 -46.84 2.18
CA PHE A 343 -31.48 -45.67 3.01
C PHE A 343 -30.11 -45.01 3.21
N PHE A 344 -29.99 -43.75 2.78
CA PHE A 344 -28.79 -42.96 2.96
C PHE A 344 -29.08 -41.82 3.94
N PRO A 345 -28.76 -41.98 5.23
CA PRO A 345 -29.17 -41.04 6.27
C PRO A 345 -28.39 -39.70 6.23
N GLY A 346 -27.31 -39.62 5.46
CA GLY A 346 -26.39 -38.51 5.52
C GLY A 346 -25.41 -38.59 6.69
N CYS A 347 -24.38 -37.76 6.66
CA CYS A 347 -23.24 -37.85 7.59
C CYS A 347 -23.64 -37.59 9.05
N GLN A 348 -24.67 -36.77 9.32
CA GLN A 348 -25.05 -36.40 10.68
C GLN A 348 -25.98 -37.43 11.36
N ALA A 349 -26.79 -38.16 10.61
CA ALA A 349 -27.73 -39.12 11.19
C ALA A 349 -27.09 -40.47 11.55
N GLY A 350 -25.85 -40.68 11.12
CA GLY A 350 -25.10 -41.91 11.43
C GLY A 350 -24.44 -41.91 12.82
N ALA A 351 -24.41 -40.75 13.49
CA ALA A 351 -23.73 -40.57 14.76
C ALA A 351 -24.67 -40.52 16.01
N ILE A 352 -25.94 -40.82 15.83
CA ILE A 352 -26.96 -40.85 16.93
C ILE A 352 -27.06 -42.26 17.50
#